data_c38afea3bcce7761dff071a3be680c10
#
_entry.id   c38afea3bcce7761dff071a3be680c10
#
_cell.length_a   1.000
_cell.length_b   1.000
_cell.length_c   1.000
_cell.angle_alpha   90.00
_cell.angle_beta   90.00
_cell.angle_gamma   90.00
#
_symmetry.space_group_name_H-M   'P 1'
#
loop_
_entity.id
_entity.type
_entity.pdbx_description
1 polymer ?
#
loop_
_entity_poly.entity_id
_entity_poly.type
_entity_poly.pdbx_seq_one_letter_code
_entity_poly.pdbx_strand_id
1 'polypeptide(L)'
;LKKQVKDAESVMVERAGELTKGRRQAAKALGEQVTQELHGLAMPNSTLTVELTQAKYSKTGADAAELQLNGKPIASAASGGELSRVMLALEVVLADEDGATLVFDEVDAGVGGRAAVEIGRRLARLAVHNQVIVVTHLPQVAAYADAHLHVSKEKFTSGVAELSQDERVEELARMLAGLDDTETGRAHAQELFDRAQAEVAAFRAPSTL
;
A
#
# COMPACT_ATOMS: atom_id res chain seq x y z
N LEU A 1 -5.87 -48.06 21.99
CA LEU A 1 -6.25 -47.30 20.78
C LEU A 1 -7.28 -46.20 21.08
N LYS A 2 -8.50 -46.50 21.64
CA LYS A 2 -9.54 -45.47 21.94
C LYS A 2 -9.04 -44.37 22.92
N LYS A 3 -8.26 -44.74 23.96
CA LYS A 3 -7.68 -43.74 24.88
C LYS A 3 -6.70 -42.83 24.17
N GLN A 4 -5.79 -43.36 23.34
CA GLN A 4 -4.81 -42.61 22.60
C GLN A 4 -5.48 -41.60 21.60
N VAL A 5 -6.58 -42.00 20.97
CA VAL A 5 -7.34 -41.10 20.09
C VAL A 5 -7.94 -39.94 20.90
N LYS A 6 -8.57 -40.22 22.04
CA LYS A 6 -9.16 -39.19 22.91
C LYS A 6 -8.10 -38.24 23.46
N ASP A 7 -6.94 -38.77 23.86
CA ASP A 7 -5.84 -37.95 24.36
C ASP A 7 -5.30 -37.03 23.24
N ALA A 8 -5.14 -37.55 22.02
CA ALA A 8 -4.72 -36.76 20.86
C ALA A 8 -5.75 -35.68 20.46
N GLU A 9 -7.05 -36.03 20.51
CA GLU A 9 -8.14 -35.02 20.26
C GLU A 9 -8.12 -33.90 21.29
N SER A 10 -7.90 -34.23 22.57
CA SER A 10 -7.79 -33.20 23.63
C SER A 10 -6.63 -32.26 23.40
N VAL A 11 -5.45 -32.78 23.04
CA VAL A 11 -4.28 -31.93 22.70
C VAL A 11 -4.55 -31.07 21.46
N MET A 12 -5.17 -31.65 20.45
CA MET A 12 -5.54 -30.90 19.23
C MET A 12 -6.46 -29.72 19.55
N VAL A 13 -7.50 -29.93 20.36
CA VAL A 13 -8.44 -28.89 20.77
C VAL A 13 -7.74 -27.78 21.57
N GLU A 14 -6.88 -28.15 22.51
CA GLU A 14 -6.09 -27.22 23.31
C GLU A 14 -5.20 -26.35 22.43
N ARG A 15 -4.41 -26.95 21.53
CA ARG A 15 -3.52 -26.23 20.61
C ARG A 15 -4.26 -25.35 19.64
N ALA A 16 -5.41 -25.80 19.12
CA ALA A 16 -6.25 -24.96 18.27
C ALA A 16 -6.80 -23.76 19.04
N GLY A 17 -7.17 -23.93 20.32
CA GLY A 17 -7.62 -22.84 21.18
C GLY A 17 -6.53 -21.79 21.44
N GLU A 18 -5.30 -22.22 21.71
CA GLU A 18 -4.14 -21.33 21.85
C GLU A 18 -3.92 -20.51 20.55
N LEU A 19 -3.95 -21.18 19.39
CA LEU A 19 -3.78 -20.55 18.10
C LEU A 19 -4.91 -19.52 17.82
N THR A 20 -6.16 -19.86 18.10
CA THR A 20 -7.30 -18.94 17.98
C THR A 20 -7.12 -17.70 18.86
N LYS A 21 -6.62 -17.86 20.09
CA LYS A 21 -6.34 -16.73 20.98
C LYS A 21 -5.28 -15.80 20.41
N GLY A 22 -4.16 -16.34 19.91
CA GLY A 22 -3.11 -15.55 19.25
C GLY A 22 -3.62 -14.82 18.00
N ARG A 23 -4.40 -15.51 17.16
CA ARG A 23 -5.02 -14.92 15.98
C ARG A 23 -5.97 -13.77 16.30
N ARG A 24 -6.78 -13.87 17.35
CA ARG A 24 -7.65 -12.77 17.78
C ARG A 24 -6.87 -11.53 18.20
N GLN A 25 -5.76 -11.71 18.89
CA GLN A 25 -4.89 -10.60 19.26
C GLN A 25 -4.25 -9.94 18.04
N ALA A 26 -3.69 -10.75 17.13
CA ALA A 26 -3.09 -10.27 15.88
C ALA A 26 -4.13 -9.59 14.98
N ALA A 27 -5.33 -10.19 14.83
CA ALA A 27 -6.43 -9.63 14.06
C ALA A 27 -6.86 -8.25 14.54
N LYS A 28 -6.94 -8.06 15.88
CA LYS A 28 -7.26 -6.76 16.47
C LYS A 28 -6.17 -5.73 16.19
N ALA A 29 -4.91 -6.07 16.45
CA ALA A 29 -3.78 -5.18 16.24
C ALA A 29 -3.64 -4.78 14.76
N LEU A 30 -3.74 -5.73 13.84
CA LEU A 30 -3.71 -5.47 12.40
C LEU A 30 -4.85 -4.55 11.96
N GLY A 31 -6.08 -4.83 12.41
CA GLY A 31 -7.24 -4.02 12.07
C GLY A 31 -7.09 -2.55 12.53
N GLU A 32 -6.61 -2.33 13.76
CA GLU A 32 -6.37 -0.98 14.29
C GLU A 32 -5.28 -0.23 13.52
N GLN A 33 -4.14 -0.88 13.24
CA GLN A 33 -3.02 -0.26 12.54
C GLN A 33 -3.38 0.07 11.08
N VAL A 34 -3.98 -0.87 10.35
CA VAL A 34 -4.39 -0.64 8.96
C VAL A 34 -5.47 0.42 8.87
N THR A 35 -6.42 0.46 9.81
CA THR A 35 -7.43 1.53 9.86
C THR A 35 -6.79 2.92 9.99
N GLN A 36 -5.76 3.06 10.81
CA GLN A 36 -5.02 4.33 10.92
C GLN A 36 -4.35 4.73 9.60
N GLU A 37 -3.75 3.78 8.90
CA GLU A 37 -3.14 4.02 7.58
C GLU A 37 -4.18 4.43 6.54
N LEU A 38 -5.36 3.79 6.52
CA LEU A 38 -6.46 4.13 5.60
C LEU A 38 -6.94 5.57 5.76
N HIS A 39 -7.00 6.09 6.99
CA HIS A 39 -7.38 7.47 7.23
C HIS A 39 -6.45 8.47 6.53
N GLY A 40 -5.15 8.18 6.47
CA GLY A 40 -4.17 8.96 5.71
C GLY A 40 -4.26 8.78 4.18
N LEU A 41 -4.92 7.73 3.71
CA LEU A 41 -5.05 7.37 2.29
C LEU A 41 -6.40 7.78 1.66
N ALA A 42 -6.97 8.90 2.07
CA ALA A 42 -8.28 9.41 1.63
C ALA A 42 -9.47 8.47 1.93
N MET A 43 -9.36 7.66 2.98
CA MET A 43 -10.42 6.76 3.45
C MET A 43 -10.76 7.02 4.95
N PRO A 44 -11.11 8.26 5.33
CA PRO A 44 -11.19 8.67 6.75
C PRO A 44 -12.31 7.97 7.52
N ASN A 45 -13.31 7.41 6.83
CA ASN A 45 -14.45 6.73 7.42
C ASN A 45 -14.35 5.20 7.27
N SER A 46 -13.22 4.70 6.81
CA SER A 46 -13.02 3.27 6.59
C SER A 46 -12.44 2.61 7.82
N THR A 47 -12.93 1.42 8.13
CA THR A 47 -12.44 0.57 9.21
C THR A 47 -12.15 -0.82 8.65
N LEU A 48 -10.92 -1.28 8.82
CA LEU A 48 -10.56 -2.66 8.52
C LEU A 48 -10.72 -3.53 9.76
N THR A 49 -11.33 -4.68 9.58
CA THR A 49 -11.42 -5.73 10.61
C THR A 49 -11.03 -7.08 10.03
N VAL A 50 -10.52 -7.97 10.88
CA VAL A 50 -10.28 -9.37 10.52
C VAL A 50 -11.27 -10.22 11.29
N GLU A 51 -12.26 -10.77 10.60
CA GLU A 51 -13.24 -11.67 11.19
C GLU A 51 -12.66 -13.09 11.28
N LEU A 52 -12.76 -13.68 12.47
CA LEU A 52 -12.38 -15.08 12.69
C LEU A 52 -13.64 -15.90 12.96
N THR A 53 -13.93 -16.83 12.05
CA THR A 53 -15.03 -17.78 12.18
C THR A 53 -14.52 -19.18 12.47
N GLN A 54 -15.28 -19.96 13.21
CA GLN A 54 -14.91 -21.34 13.50
C GLN A 54 -14.99 -22.19 12.23
N ALA A 55 -13.93 -22.95 11.97
CA ALA A 55 -13.80 -23.84 10.83
C ALA A 55 -13.53 -25.29 11.31
N LYS A 56 -13.45 -26.22 10.36
CA LYS A 56 -13.03 -27.58 10.65
C LYS A 56 -11.55 -27.61 11.06
N TYR A 57 -11.20 -28.48 12.01
CA TYR A 57 -9.82 -28.72 12.39
C TYR A 57 -8.95 -29.10 11.20
N SER A 58 -7.81 -28.45 11.08
CA SER A 58 -6.83 -28.65 10.02
C SER A 58 -5.41 -28.50 10.56
N LYS A 59 -4.40 -28.65 9.70
CA LYS A 59 -3.00 -28.40 10.05
C LYS A 59 -2.74 -26.93 10.47
N THR A 60 -3.61 -26.02 10.08
CA THR A 60 -3.55 -24.58 10.38
C THR A 60 -4.50 -24.15 11.49
N GLY A 61 -5.07 -25.08 12.25
CA GLY A 61 -6.00 -24.78 13.34
C GLY A 61 -7.47 -24.96 12.96
N ALA A 62 -8.35 -24.28 13.68
CA ALA A 62 -9.80 -24.39 13.56
C ALA A 62 -10.50 -23.06 13.26
N ASP A 63 -9.80 -22.09 12.65
CA ASP A 63 -10.33 -20.78 12.29
C ASP A 63 -10.19 -20.54 10.80
N ALA A 64 -11.19 -19.85 10.23
CA ALA A 64 -11.10 -19.15 8.96
C ALA A 64 -11.02 -17.65 9.25
N ALA A 65 -10.11 -16.95 8.57
CA ALA A 65 -9.93 -15.51 8.69
C ALA A 65 -10.41 -14.80 7.41
N GLU A 66 -11.19 -13.75 7.56
CA GLU A 66 -11.67 -12.92 6.46
C GLU A 66 -11.42 -11.44 6.74
N LEU A 67 -10.81 -10.75 5.78
CA LEU A 67 -10.64 -9.31 5.82
C LEU A 67 -11.96 -8.62 5.46
N GLN A 68 -12.40 -7.70 6.31
CA GLN A 68 -13.61 -6.92 6.09
C GLN A 68 -13.31 -5.42 6.10
N LEU A 69 -13.89 -4.71 5.15
CA LEU A 69 -13.90 -3.26 5.10
C LEU A 69 -15.31 -2.77 5.44
N ASN A 70 -15.44 -1.97 6.50
CA ASN A 70 -16.73 -1.46 6.99
C ASN A 70 -17.77 -2.58 7.24
N GLY A 71 -17.30 -3.72 7.79
CA GLY A 71 -18.16 -4.87 8.12
C GLY A 71 -18.62 -5.69 6.92
N LYS A 72 -18.01 -5.55 5.74
CA LYS A 72 -18.28 -6.36 4.55
C LYS A 72 -16.98 -6.98 4.03
N PRO A 73 -17.04 -8.20 3.46
CA PRO A 73 -15.88 -8.82 2.83
C PRO A 73 -15.21 -7.86 1.83
N ILE A 74 -13.90 -7.71 1.93
CA ILE A 74 -13.14 -6.72 1.15
C ILE A 74 -13.33 -6.88 -0.35
N ALA A 75 -13.44 -8.12 -0.82
CA ALA A 75 -13.65 -8.46 -2.23
C ALA A 75 -14.95 -7.90 -2.82
N SER A 76 -15.93 -7.58 -1.98
CA SER A 76 -17.25 -7.06 -2.40
C SER A 76 -17.50 -5.62 -1.94
N ALA A 77 -16.65 -5.07 -1.06
CA ALA A 77 -16.89 -3.79 -0.41
C ALA A 77 -16.11 -2.63 -1.03
N ALA A 78 -14.99 -2.91 -1.70
CA ALA A 78 -14.06 -1.91 -2.20
C ALA A 78 -14.16 -1.74 -3.72
N SER A 79 -14.07 -0.49 -4.20
CA SER A 79 -13.77 -0.18 -5.61
C SER A 79 -12.30 -0.50 -5.91
N GLY A 80 -11.90 -0.53 -7.21
CA GLY A 80 -10.51 -0.81 -7.59
C GLY A 80 -9.50 0.07 -6.85
N GLY A 81 -9.67 1.38 -6.87
CA GLY A 81 -8.77 2.31 -6.18
C GLY A 81 -8.83 2.20 -4.65
N GLU A 82 -9.97 1.88 -4.05
CA GLU A 82 -10.06 1.60 -2.61
C GLU A 82 -9.33 0.32 -2.25
N LEU A 83 -9.47 -0.73 -3.06
CA LEU A 83 -8.77 -1.99 -2.84
C LEU A 83 -7.25 -1.81 -2.93
N SER A 84 -6.76 -1.07 -3.92
CA SER A 84 -5.32 -0.76 -4.06
C SER A 84 -4.79 0.02 -2.85
N ARG A 85 -5.57 0.97 -2.29
CA ARG A 85 -5.19 1.69 -1.06
C ARG A 85 -5.22 0.80 0.19
N VAL A 86 -6.17 -0.12 0.29
CA VAL A 86 -6.19 -1.11 1.38
C VAL A 86 -4.97 -2.03 1.29
N MET A 87 -4.61 -2.48 0.08
CA MET A 87 -3.39 -3.26 -0.11
C MET A 87 -2.14 -2.47 0.26
N LEU A 88 -2.05 -1.19 -0.14
CA LEU A 88 -0.95 -0.31 0.28
C LEU A 88 -0.87 -0.18 1.81
N ALA A 89 -2.01 0.02 2.49
CA ALA A 89 -2.05 0.12 3.94
C ALA A 89 -1.61 -1.19 4.63
N LEU A 90 -2.02 -2.35 4.09
CA LEU A 90 -1.59 -3.66 4.56
C LEU A 90 -0.08 -3.85 4.39
N GLU A 91 0.46 -3.53 3.21
CA GLU A 91 1.90 -3.62 2.95
C GLU A 91 2.72 -2.72 3.88
N VAL A 92 2.26 -1.48 4.13
CA VAL A 92 2.93 -0.56 5.06
C VAL A 92 2.96 -1.11 6.50
N VAL A 93 1.89 -1.76 6.95
CA VAL A 93 1.79 -2.32 8.31
C VAL A 93 2.53 -3.65 8.44
N LEU A 94 2.56 -4.45 7.38
CA LEU A 94 3.16 -5.79 7.35
C LEU A 94 4.56 -5.81 6.74
N ALA A 95 5.09 -4.65 6.30
CA ALA A 95 6.35 -4.59 5.59
C ALA A 95 7.48 -5.29 6.37
N ASP A 96 7.96 -6.37 5.78
CA ASP A 96 9.21 -7.00 6.16
C ASP A 96 10.35 -6.49 5.27
N GLU A 97 11.58 -6.55 5.75
CA GLU A 97 12.79 -6.11 5.03
C GLU A 97 13.24 -7.11 3.94
N ASP A 98 12.31 -7.89 3.38
CA ASP A 98 12.64 -9.08 2.56
C ASP A 98 12.97 -8.78 1.09
N GLY A 99 12.95 -7.51 0.65
CA GLY A 99 13.32 -7.12 -0.72
C GLY A 99 12.34 -7.61 -1.79
N ALA A 100 11.05 -7.54 -1.54
CA ALA A 100 10.00 -7.92 -2.48
C ALA A 100 9.85 -6.93 -3.64
N THR A 101 9.21 -7.38 -4.74
CA THR A 101 8.72 -6.49 -5.80
C THR A 101 7.22 -6.31 -5.64
N LEU A 102 6.80 -5.07 -5.37
CA LEU A 102 5.42 -4.67 -5.18
C LEU A 102 4.94 -3.84 -6.37
N VAL A 103 3.76 -4.16 -6.90
CA VAL A 103 3.17 -3.44 -8.03
C VAL A 103 1.84 -2.85 -7.61
N PHE A 104 1.71 -1.53 -7.74
CA PHE A 104 0.48 -0.80 -7.45
C PHE A 104 -0.08 -0.16 -8.72
N ASP A 105 -1.31 -0.50 -9.04
CA ASP A 105 -2.09 0.11 -10.11
C ASP A 105 -3.34 0.75 -9.51
N GLU A 106 -3.78 1.88 -10.06
CA GLU A 106 -4.95 2.64 -9.63
C GLU A 106 -4.97 3.08 -8.14
N VAL A 107 -3.81 3.07 -7.44
CA VAL A 107 -3.73 3.43 -6.02
C VAL A 107 -4.16 4.88 -5.76
N ASP A 108 -4.03 5.74 -6.75
CA ASP A 108 -4.37 7.16 -6.76
C ASP A 108 -5.73 7.48 -7.41
N ALA A 109 -6.51 6.46 -7.81
CA ALA A 109 -7.81 6.66 -8.43
C ALA A 109 -8.79 7.41 -7.50
N GLY A 110 -9.35 8.52 -8.00
CA GLY A 110 -10.28 9.36 -7.27
C GLY A 110 -9.67 10.16 -6.11
N VAL A 111 -8.35 10.28 -6.06
CA VAL A 111 -7.60 10.99 -5.02
C VAL A 111 -6.92 12.23 -5.62
N GLY A 112 -6.63 13.21 -4.79
CA GLY A 112 -5.88 14.41 -5.18
C GLY A 112 -5.35 15.17 -3.97
N GLY A 113 -4.62 16.24 -4.23
CA GLY A 113 -4.13 17.16 -3.20
C GLY A 113 -3.28 16.48 -2.12
N ARG A 114 -3.60 16.72 -0.85
CA ARG A 114 -2.83 16.20 0.30
C ARG A 114 -2.81 14.68 0.35
N ALA A 115 -3.91 14.01 0.00
CA ALA A 115 -3.97 12.56 0.07
C ALA A 115 -3.06 11.88 -0.98
N ALA A 116 -2.89 12.48 -2.15
CA ALA A 116 -1.92 12.01 -3.15
C ALA A 116 -0.47 12.10 -2.64
N VAL A 117 -0.12 13.17 -1.93
CA VAL A 117 1.18 13.29 -1.24
C VAL A 117 1.38 12.17 -0.22
N GLU A 118 0.35 11.87 0.57
CA GLU A 118 0.40 10.79 1.57
C GLU A 118 0.55 9.39 0.96
N ILE A 119 -0.04 9.16 -0.23
CA ILE A 119 0.20 7.93 -1.02
C ILE A 119 1.68 7.87 -1.45
N GLY A 120 2.20 8.93 -2.06
CA GLY A 120 3.60 9.01 -2.50
C GLY A 120 4.59 8.73 -1.36
N ARG A 121 4.36 9.30 -0.18
CA ARG A 121 5.16 9.06 1.03
C ARG A 121 5.20 7.59 1.43
N ARG A 122 4.06 6.91 1.44
CA ARG A 122 3.97 5.49 1.83
C ARG A 122 4.67 4.60 0.83
N LEU A 123 4.47 4.85 -0.45
CA LEU A 123 5.17 4.13 -1.52
C LEU A 123 6.69 4.32 -1.42
N ALA A 124 7.17 5.54 -1.16
CA ALA A 124 8.59 5.82 -0.97
C ALA A 124 9.17 5.14 0.28
N ARG A 125 8.41 5.05 1.38
CA ARG A 125 8.84 4.28 2.57
C ARG A 125 8.95 2.79 2.29
N LEU A 126 7.99 2.21 1.57
CA LEU A 126 8.07 0.81 1.14
C LEU A 126 9.28 0.57 0.23
N ALA A 127 9.62 1.55 -0.62
CA ALA A 127 10.74 1.47 -1.54
C ALA A 127 12.13 1.53 -0.86
N VAL A 128 12.22 1.77 0.45
CA VAL A 128 13.48 1.70 1.20
C VAL A 128 14.04 0.27 1.21
N HIS A 129 13.16 -0.73 1.34
CA HIS A 129 13.54 -2.14 1.46
C HIS A 129 13.01 -3.01 0.31
N ASN A 130 12.15 -2.46 -0.56
CA ASN A 130 11.47 -3.19 -1.61
C ASN A 130 11.63 -2.50 -2.97
N GLN A 131 11.44 -3.24 -4.06
CA GLN A 131 11.20 -2.64 -5.37
C GLN A 131 9.71 -2.31 -5.48
N VAL A 132 9.37 -1.03 -5.63
CA VAL A 132 7.98 -0.58 -5.75
C VAL A 132 7.75 -0.01 -7.16
N ILE A 133 6.85 -0.64 -7.90
CA ILE A 133 6.43 -0.21 -9.24
C ILE A 133 5.02 0.36 -9.12
N VAL A 134 4.84 1.60 -9.59
CA VAL A 134 3.56 2.32 -9.49
C VAL A 134 3.14 2.85 -10.84
N VAL A 135 1.89 2.60 -11.21
CA VAL A 135 1.24 3.29 -12.32
C VAL A 135 0.43 4.44 -11.75
N THR A 136 0.77 5.68 -12.14
CA THR A 136 0.13 6.89 -11.59
C THR A 136 -0.06 7.96 -12.66
N HIS A 137 -1.09 8.76 -12.49
CA HIS A 137 -1.33 9.97 -13.28
C HIS A 137 -1.19 11.25 -12.43
N LEU A 138 -0.85 11.11 -11.13
CA LEU A 138 -0.73 12.23 -10.21
C LEU A 138 0.73 12.66 -10.01
N PRO A 139 1.06 13.93 -10.28
CA PRO A 139 2.40 14.47 -10.09
C PRO A 139 2.85 14.36 -8.63
N GLN A 140 1.92 14.45 -7.66
CA GLN A 140 2.21 14.30 -6.24
C GLN A 140 2.71 12.91 -5.86
N VAL A 141 2.33 11.87 -6.61
CA VAL A 141 2.84 10.50 -6.44
C VAL A 141 4.15 10.33 -7.20
N ALA A 142 4.18 10.74 -8.47
CA ALA A 142 5.35 10.61 -9.35
C ALA A 142 6.59 11.33 -8.82
N ALA A 143 6.44 12.45 -8.10
CA ALA A 143 7.53 13.21 -7.52
C ALA A 143 8.35 12.41 -6.49
N TYR A 144 7.76 11.41 -5.83
CA TYR A 144 8.43 10.56 -4.83
C TYR A 144 9.23 9.40 -5.43
N ALA A 145 9.10 9.14 -6.73
CA ALA A 145 9.79 8.02 -7.37
C ALA A 145 11.32 8.24 -7.45
N ASP A 146 12.09 7.16 -7.43
CA ASP A 146 13.54 7.16 -7.71
C ASP A 146 13.80 7.25 -9.20
N ALA A 147 13.06 6.46 -9.98
CA ALA A 147 13.07 6.47 -11.44
C ALA A 147 11.67 6.77 -11.96
N HIS A 148 11.57 7.56 -13.02
CA HIS A 148 10.32 7.92 -13.66
C HIS A 148 10.34 7.41 -15.10
N LEU A 149 9.45 6.48 -15.40
CA LEU A 149 9.26 5.94 -16.74
C LEU A 149 8.05 6.63 -17.38
N HIS A 150 8.29 7.39 -18.43
CA HIS A 150 7.23 7.99 -19.24
C HIS A 150 6.78 7.03 -20.33
N VAL A 151 5.48 6.75 -20.38
CA VAL A 151 4.84 5.91 -21.39
C VAL A 151 4.18 6.82 -22.42
N SER A 152 4.72 6.87 -23.62
CA SER A 152 4.15 7.57 -24.77
C SER A 152 3.39 6.60 -25.67
N LYS A 153 2.28 7.08 -26.25
CA LYS A 153 1.51 6.33 -27.23
C LYS A 153 1.49 7.09 -28.56
N GLU A 154 2.19 6.57 -29.54
CA GLU A 154 2.07 6.97 -30.92
C GLU A 154 1.04 6.10 -31.64
N LYS A 155 0.55 6.54 -32.83
CA LYS A 155 -0.61 5.93 -33.52
C LYS A 155 -0.59 4.40 -33.61
N PHE A 156 0.60 3.75 -33.64
CA PHE A 156 0.77 2.30 -33.78
C PHE A 156 1.84 1.69 -32.87
N THR A 157 2.53 2.50 -32.07
CA THR A 157 3.60 2.05 -31.18
C THR A 157 3.47 2.70 -29.80
N SER A 158 3.86 1.98 -28.77
CA SER A 158 4.05 2.54 -27.42
C SER A 158 5.54 2.58 -27.15
N GLY A 159 6.02 3.73 -26.69
CA GLY A 159 7.40 3.92 -26.24
C GLY A 159 7.45 4.02 -24.73
N VAL A 160 8.54 3.54 -24.13
CA VAL A 160 8.85 3.75 -22.71
C VAL A 160 10.23 4.38 -22.65
N ALA A 161 10.35 5.50 -21.93
CA ALA A 161 11.62 6.19 -21.72
C ALA A 161 11.78 6.50 -20.23
N GLU A 162 12.97 6.25 -19.71
CA GLU A 162 13.35 6.74 -18.39
C GLU A 162 13.73 8.21 -18.49
N LEU A 163 13.15 9.05 -17.63
CA LEU A 163 13.37 10.48 -17.63
C LEU A 163 14.58 10.84 -16.77
N SER A 164 15.43 11.72 -17.28
CA SER A 164 16.45 12.45 -16.51
C SER A 164 15.79 13.38 -15.49
N GLN A 165 16.58 13.90 -14.54
CA GLN A 165 16.06 14.78 -13.49
C GLN A 165 15.34 16.02 -14.05
N ASP A 166 15.91 16.67 -15.06
CA ASP A 166 15.30 17.85 -15.69
C ASP A 166 14.00 17.50 -16.42
N GLU A 167 14.01 16.38 -17.16
CA GLU A 167 12.82 15.87 -17.86
C GLU A 167 11.71 15.46 -16.89
N ARG A 168 12.05 14.98 -15.69
CA ARG A 168 11.07 14.68 -14.64
C ARG A 168 10.33 15.92 -14.17
N VAL A 169 11.05 17.04 -13.96
CA VAL A 169 10.43 18.31 -13.58
C VAL A 169 9.50 18.83 -14.69
N GLU A 170 9.92 18.71 -15.96
CA GLU A 170 9.08 19.06 -17.12
C GLU A 170 7.81 18.20 -17.18
N GLU A 171 7.95 16.88 -16.98
CA GLU A 171 6.80 15.97 -16.96
C GLU A 171 5.86 16.25 -15.78
N LEU A 172 6.40 16.52 -14.59
CA LEU A 172 5.58 16.93 -13.45
C LEU A 172 4.84 18.25 -13.72
N ALA A 173 5.47 19.24 -14.39
CA ALA A 173 4.82 20.47 -14.80
C ALA A 173 3.67 20.19 -15.79
N ARG A 174 3.91 19.33 -16.78
CA ARG A 174 2.87 18.87 -17.73
C ARG A 174 1.71 18.17 -17.01
N MET A 175 1.99 17.31 -16.03
CA MET A 175 0.96 16.64 -15.23
C MET A 175 0.17 17.58 -14.34
N LEU A 176 0.78 18.68 -13.86
CA LEU A 176 0.11 19.70 -13.03
C LEU A 176 -0.77 20.63 -13.86
N ALA A 177 -0.27 21.11 -15.00
CA ALA A 177 -0.91 22.16 -15.80
C ALA A 177 -1.80 21.62 -16.95
N GLY A 178 -1.74 20.33 -17.24
CA GLY A 178 -2.39 19.72 -18.39
C GLY A 178 -1.66 20.03 -19.71
N LEU A 179 -1.97 21.10 -20.40
CA LEU A 179 -1.40 21.40 -21.72
C LEU A 179 -0.59 22.71 -21.78
N ASP A 180 -0.60 23.51 -20.72
CA ASP A 180 0.06 24.82 -20.72
C ASP A 180 1.43 24.76 -20.02
N ASP A 181 2.50 24.84 -20.79
CA ASP A 181 3.86 25.01 -20.28
C ASP A 181 4.07 26.46 -19.84
N THR A 182 3.79 26.73 -18.58
CA THR A 182 3.98 28.03 -17.96
C THR A 182 5.17 28.04 -17.02
N GLU A 183 5.90 29.15 -16.98
CA GLU A 183 7.03 29.34 -16.05
C GLU A 183 6.61 29.11 -14.58
N THR A 184 5.41 29.52 -14.21
CA THR A 184 4.81 29.28 -12.90
C THR A 184 4.53 27.80 -12.65
N GLY A 185 4.06 27.07 -13.66
CA GLY A 185 3.83 25.61 -13.58
C GLY A 185 5.13 24.84 -13.34
N ARG A 186 6.19 25.23 -14.05
CA ARG A 186 7.54 24.65 -13.88
C ARG A 186 8.12 24.92 -12.49
N ALA A 187 7.99 26.14 -11.99
CA ALA A 187 8.45 26.48 -10.63
C ALA A 187 7.73 25.65 -9.55
N HIS A 188 6.41 25.47 -9.69
CA HIS A 188 5.63 24.63 -8.78
C HIS A 188 6.02 23.14 -8.88
N ALA A 189 6.27 22.63 -10.08
CA ALA A 189 6.74 21.28 -10.29
C ALA A 189 8.12 21.05 -9.64
N GLN A 190 9.03 22.01 -9.76
CA GLN A 190 10.34 21.98 -9.13
C GLN A 190 10.22 21.94 -7.60
N GLU A 191 9.39 22.82 -7.02
CA GLU A 191 9.15 22.82 -5.57
C GLU A 191 8.58 21.48 -5.07
N LEU A 192 7.62 20.92 -5.80
CA LEU A 192 7.03 19.63 -5.50
C LEU A 192 8.08 18.51 -5.54
N PHE A 193 8.91 18.51 -6.59
CA PHE A 193 9.98 17.54 -6.77
C PHE A 193 11.02 17.62 -5.66
N ASP A 194 11.56 18.80 -5.40
CA ASP A 194 12.59 19.00 -4.39
C ASP A 194 12.13 18.60 -3.00
N ARG A 195 10.89 18.96 -2.65
CA ARG A 195 10.29 18.57 -1.39
C ARG A 195 10.13 17.06 -1.27
N ALA A 196 9.61 16.40 -2.29
CA ALA A 196 9.42 14.95 -2.29
C ALA A 196 10.76 14.21 -2.19
N GLN A 197 11.77 14.63 -2.97
CA GLN A 197 13.10 14.01 -2.95
C GLN A 197 13.83 14.24 -1.62
N ALA A 198 13.65 15.37 -0.98
CA ALA A 198 14.19 15.61 0.36
C ALA A 198 13.56 14.66 1.40
N GLU A 199 12.26 14.39 1.33
CA GLU A 199 11.58 13.42 2.19
C GLU A 199 12.06 11.98 1.91
N VAL A 200 12.23 11.60 0.64
CA VAL A 200 12.78 10.28 0.24
C VAL A 200 14.19 10.09 0.81
N ALA A 201 15.06 11.10 0.71
CA ALA A 201 16.39 11.06 1.28
C ALA A 201 16.37 10.87 2.81
N ALA A 202 15.42 11.53 3.49
CA ALA A 202 15.25 11.41 4.93
C ALA A 202 14.82 9.99 5.36
N PHE A 203 13.99 9.29 4.57
CA PHE A 203 13.59 7.91 4.86
C PHE A 203 14.77 6.91 4.78
N ARG A 204 15.79 7.22 4.00
CA ARG A 204 16.99 6.39 3.79
C ARG A 204 18.15 6.74 4.70
N ALA A 205 18.05 7.86 5.38
CA ALA A 205 19.09 8.26 6.32
C ALA A 205 19.18 7.24 7.47
N PRO A 206 20.38 6.78 7.86
CA PRO A 206 20.53 5.91 9.02
C PRO A 206 19.96 6.61 10.25
N SER A 207 19.11 5.88 11.01
CA SER A 207 18.62 6.39 12.29
C SER A 207 19.82 6.71 13.20
N THR A 208 20.09 7.98 13.41
CA THR A 208 21.08 8.42 14.39
C THR A 208 20.51 8.12 15.77
N LEU A 209 20.89 6.97 16.33
CA LEU A 209 20.73 6.65 17.75
C LEU A 209 21.82 7.30 18.56
#